data_84a7ca3b5dc97f26ad0e2fd3824b1f3d
#
_entry.id   84a7ca3b5dc97f26ad0e2fd3824b1f3d
#
_cell.length_a   1.000
_cell.length_b   1.000
_cell.length_c   1.000
_cell.angle_alpha   90.00
_cell.angle_beta   90.00
_cell.angle_gamma   90.00
#
_symmetry.space_group_name_H-M   'P 1'
#
loop_
_entity.id
_entity.type
_entity.pdbx_description
1 polymer ?
#
loop_
_entity_poly.entity_id
_entity_poly.type
_entity_poly.pdbx_seq_one_letter_code
_entity_poly.pdbx_strand_id
1 'polypeptide(L)'
;MKTALCALALIPFLLAGCATPPDSQIPAPSAGAEAPPRNALDERIAYYAGVYDVPESLIRRSIRRESGYNPAAHHGPFWGLMQLRLDTARGVGYRGPARGLLDADTNLKYGVAYLSNAYLVAGGNPERALALYASGYFYEARRKGLLDRLRTAERG
;
A
#
# COMPACT_ATOMS: atom_id res chain seq x y z
N MET A 1 -37.92 -77.47 19.86
CA MET A 1 -37.04 -78.41 20.59
C MET A 1 -35.64 -77.89 20.63
N LYS A 2 -35.04 -77.90 21.84
CA LYS A 2 -33.61 -77.62 22.18
C LYS A 2 -33.17 -76.16 22.19
N THR A 3 -33.33 -75.44 23.27
CA THR A 3 -32.51 -75.16 24.46
C THR A 3 -31.00 -75.30 24.31
N ALA A 4 -30.26 -74.18 24.55
CA ALA A 4 -28.99 -74.10 25.28
C ALA A 4 -28.63 -72.57 25.32
N LEU A 5 -28.74 -71.93 26.42
CA LEU A 5 -27.90 -71.77 27.61
C LEU A 5 -26.58 -71.07 27.38
N CYS A 6 -26.60 -69.84 27.84
CA CYS A 6 -25.65 -69.21 28.75
C CYS A 6 -24.15 -69.29 28.50
N ALA A 7 -23.50 -68.13 28.36
CA ALA A 7 -22.31 -67.84 29.16
C ALA A 7 -22.05 -66.30 29.16
N LEU A 8 -22.23 -65.71 30.32
CA LEU A 8 -21.87 -64.40 30.70
C LEU A 8 -20.35 -64.33 30.96
N ALA A 9 -19.58 -63.71 30.14
CA ALA A 9 -18.18 -63.44 30.41
C ALA A 9 -17.97 -61.93 30.65
N LEU A 10 -17.76 -61.63 31.91
CA LEU A 10 -17.28 -60.33 32.36
C LEU A 10 -15.82 -60.11 31.88
N ILE A 11 -15.56 -59.11 31.08
CA ILE A 11 -14.21 -58.68 30.73
C ILE A 11 -13.99 -57.34 31.43
N PRO A 12 -12.92 -57.18 32.23
CA PRO A 12 -12.62 -55.91 32.88
C PRO A 12 -12.17 -54.86 31.87
N PHE A 13 -12.75 -53.68 32.00
CA PHE A 13 -12.44 -52.50 31.21
C PHE A 13 -11.11 -51.91 31.70
N LEU A 14 -10.01 -52.18 30.98
CA LEU A 14 -8.73 -51.49 31.17
C LEU A 14 -8.84 -50.09 30.51
N LEU A 15 -8.82 -49.06 31.36
CA LEU A 15 -8.64 -47.66 30.96
C LEU A 15 -7.22 -47.49 30.41
N ALA A 16 -7.05 -47.56 29.10
CA ALA A 16 -5.88 -47.08 28.42
C ALA A 16 -6.01 -45.60 28.24
N GLY A 17 -5.21 -44.83 29.00
CA GLY A 17 -5.08 -43.37 28.84
C GLY A 17 -4.55 -43.08 27.44
N CYS A 18 -5.33 -42.40 26.62
CA CYS A 18 -4.87 -41.77 25.39
C CYS A 18 -3.97 -40.57 25.77
N ALA A 19 -2.66 -40.77 25.68
CA ALA A 19 -1.71 -39.66 25.65
C ALA A 19 -1.92 -38.95 24.31
N THR A 20 -2.43 -37.73 24.34
CA THR A 20 -2.44 -36.78 23.22
C THR A 20 -1.00 -36.48 22.83
N PRO A 21 -0.59 -36.64 21.56
CA PRO A 21 0.73 -36.19 21.11
C PRO A 21 0.84 -34.66 21.23
N PRO A 22 2.04 -34.16 21.53
CA PRO A 22 2.25 -32.70 21.60
C PRO A 22 1.89 -32.07 20.25
N ASP A 23 1.06 -31.08 20.34
CA ASP A 23 0.64 -30.20 19.25
C ASP A 23 1.88 -29.68 18.50
N SER A 24 2.14 -30.20 17.33
CA SER A 24 3.15 -29.67 16.42
C SER A 24 2.61 -28.35 15.89
N GLN A 25 2.87 -27.27 16.63
CA GLN A 25 2.65 -25.92 16.12
C GLN A 25 3.51 -25.76 14.87
N ILE A 26 2.90 -25.90 13.72
CA ILE A 26 3.44 -25.43 12.44
C ILE A 26 3.56 -23.91 12.60
N PRO A 27 4.75 -23.34 12.58
CA PRO A 27 4.86 -21.88 12.58
C PRO A 27 4.11 -21.35 11.37
N ALA A 28 3.10 -20.52 11.61
CA ALA A 28 2.40 -19.82 10.57
C ALA A 28 3.45 -19.08 9.69
N PRO A 29 3.29 -19.08 8.35
CA PRO A 29 4.20 -18.33 7.49
C PRO A 29 4.21 -16.89 7.96
N SER A 30 5.40 -16.36 8.28
CA SER A 30 5.58 -14.97 8.66
C SER A 30 4.93 -14.10 7.61
N ALA A 31 3.84 -13.47 8.00
CA ALA A 31 3.06 -12.55 7.20
C ALA A 31 4.00 -11.52 6.59
N GLY A 32 3.85 -11.32 5.31
CA GLY A 32 4.53 -10.30 4.54
C GLY A 32 4.47 -8.93 5.21
N ALA A 33 5.36 -8.05 4.82
CA ALA A 33 5.56 -6.71 5.35
C ALA A 33 4.23 -6.09 5.79
N GLU A 34 4.04 -6.01 7.09
CA GLU A 34 2.87 -5.40 7.71
C GLU A 34 2.81 -3.95 7.27
N ALA A 35 1.67 -3.53 6.76
CA ALA A 35 1.45 -2.13 6.41
C ALA A 35 1.83 -1.27 7.63
N PRO A 36 2.62 -0.20 7.45
CA PRO A 36 3.06 0.62 8.57
C PRO A 36 1.85 1.06 9.40
N PRO A 37 1.97 1.12 10.74
CA PRO A 37 0.88 1.55 11.59
C PRO A 37 0.33 2.88 11.08
N ARG A 38 -0.99 3.06 11.10
CA ARG A 38 -1.66 4.25 10.52
C ARG A 38 -1.00 5.56 10.92
N ASN A 39 -0.51 5.64 12.17
CA ASN A 39 0.20 6.81 12.69
C ASN A 39 1.45 7.13 11.88
N ALA A 40 2.27 6.14 11.53
CA ALA A 40 3.50 6.37 10.75
C ALA A 40 3.19 6.85 9.32
N LEU A 41 2.14 6.31 8.69
CA LEU A 41 1.72 6.78 7.37
C LEU A 41 1.15 8.21 7.43
N ASP A 42 0.37 8.52 8.46
CA ASP A 42 -0.19 9.86 8.68
C ASP A 42 0.92 10.90 8.89
N GLU A 43 1.94 10.58 9.69
CA GLU A 43 3.11 11.42 9.89
C GLU A 43 3.86 11.68 8.57
N ARG A 44 4.02 10.65 7.73
CA ARG A 44 4.68 10.80 6.43
C ARG A 44 3.85 11.62 5.44
N ILE A 45 2.53 11.49 5.45
CA ILE A 45 1.64 12.32 4.65
C ILE A 45 1.75 13.80 5.07
N ALA A 46 1.69 14.08 6.38
CA ALA A 46 1.86 15.43 6.90
C ALA A 46 3.23 16.02 6.57
N TYR A 47 4.29 15.23 6.71
CA TYR A 47 5.65 15.62 6.34
C TYR A 47 5.75 16.04 4.86
N TYR A 48 5.30 15.20 3.93
CA TYR A 48 5.37 15.52 2.51
C TYR A 48 4.39 16.62 2.08
N ALA A 49 3.28 16.80 2.77
CA ALA A 49 2.40 17.94 2.59
C ALA A 49 3.14 19.26 2.83
N GLY A 50 3.92 19.33 3.91
CA GLY A 50 4.77 20.48 4.21
C GLY A 50 5.92 20.67 3.23
N VAL A 51 6.64 19.58 2.89
CA VAL A 51 7.80 19.64 1.97
C VAL A 51 7.39 20.16 0.59
N TYR A 52 6.24 19.74 0.08
CA TYR A 52 5.81 20.08 -1.29
C TYR A 52 4.74 21.16 -1.36
N ASP A 53 4.35 21.75 -0.23
CA ASP A 53 3.31 22.78 -0.16
C ASP A 53 2.00 22.32 -0.84
N VAL A 54 1.50 21.16 -0.42
CA VAL A 54 0.27 20.55 -0.93
C VAL A 54 -0.67 20.28 0.24
N PRO A 55 -1.97 20.62 0.15
CA PRO A 55 -2.91 20.30 1.21
C PRO A 55 -2.94 18.79 1.52
N GLU A 56 -2.79 18.42 2.80
CA GLU A 56 -2.88 17.02 3.24
C GLU A 56 -4.17 16.33 2.74
N SER A 57 -5.28 17.05 2.75
CA SER A 57 -6.58 16.57 2.29
C SER A 57 -6.54 16.14 0.82
N LEU A 58 -5.75 16.83 -0.01
CA LEU A 58 -5.56 16.47 -1.42
C LEU A 58 -4.72 15.18 -1.57
N ILE A 59 -3.65 15.04 -0.79
CA ILE A 59 -2.82 13.82 -0.76
C ILE A 59 -3.68 12.63 -0.33
N ARG A 60 -4.42 12.77 0.77
CA ARG A 60 -5.31 11.72 1.30
C ARG A 60 -6.39 11.31 0.30
N ARG A 61 -6.96 12.26 -0.42
CA ARG A 61 -7.92 11.96 -1.50
C ARG A 61 -7.28 11.18 -2.64
N SER A 62 -6.06 11.56 -3.04
CA SER A 62 -5.32 10.83 -4.07
C SER A 62 -5.07 9.38 -3.62
N ILE A 63 -4.49 9.16 -2.44
CA ILE A 63 -4.21 7.82 -1.91
C ILE A 63 -5.47 6.95 -1.83
N ARG A 64 -6.58 7.52 -1.33
CA ARG A 64 -7.86 6.80 -1.23
C ARG A 64 -8.36 6.36 -2.59
N ARG A 65 -8.27 7.23 -3.59
CA ARG A 65 -8.71 6.95 -4.96
C ARG A 65 -7.83 5.93 -5.65
N GLU A 66 -6.50 6.03 -5.48
CA GLU A 66 -5.53 5.24 -6.22
C GLU A 66 -5.37 3.82 -5.66
N SER A 67 -5.30 3.65 -4.33
CA SER A 67 -5.00 2.36 -3.72
C SER A 67 -5.89 1.99 -2.53
N GLY A 68 -6.78 2.88 -2.09
CA GLY A 68 -7.50 2.67 -0.82
C GLY A 68 -6.57 2.56 0.38
N TYR A 69 -5.42 3.24 0.37
CA TYR A 69 -4.37 3.17 1.39
C TYR A 69 -3.58 1.86 1.43
N ASN A 70 -3.58 1.07 0.36
CA ASN A 70 -2.77 -0.14 0.26
C ASN A 70 -1.38 0.16 -0.34
N PRO A 71 -0.28 0.13 0.43
CA PRO A 71 1.05 0.39 -0.10
C PRO A 71 1.54 -0.72 -1.05
N ALA A 72 1.03 -1.94 -0.89
CA ALA A 72 1.36 -3.08 -1.75
C ALA A 72 0.52 -3.15 -3.04
N ALA A 73 -0.35 -2.15 -3.30
CA ALA A 73 -1.17 -2.15 -4.50
C ALA A 73 -0.32 -2.11 -5.77
N HIS A 74 -0.62 -3.02 -6.71
CA HIS A 74 0.06 -3.09 -8.00
C HIS A 74 -0.95 -3.47 -9.09
N HIS A 75 -1.17 -2.57 -10.05
CA HIS A 75 -2.10 -2.77 -11.15
C HIS A 75 -1.44 -2.41 -12.49
N GLY A 76 -0.98 -3.40 -13.21
CA GLY A 76 -0.27 -3.17 -14.47
C GLY A 76 0.99 -2.33 -14.28
N PRO A 77 1.10 -1.13 -14.92
CA PRO A 77 2.28 -0.28 -14.76
C PRO A 77 2.26 0.61 -13.51
N PHE A 78 1.25 0.49 -12.62
CA PHE A 78 0.98 1.36 -11.49
C PHE A 78 1.35 0.71 -10.16
N TRP A 79 2.05 1.44 -9.27
CA TRP A 79 2.68 0.92 -8.07
C TRP A 79 2.37 1.74 -6.82
N GLY A 80 2.04 1.04 -5.73
CA GLY A 80 1.98 1.57 -4.38
C GLY A 80 0.81 2.51 -4.07
N LEU A 81 0.93 3.26 -2.99
CA LEU A 81 -0.11 4.12 -2.42
C LEU A 81 -0.76 5.07 -3.42
N MET A 82 0.03 5.71 -4.26
CA MET A 82 -0.41 6.72 -5.22
C MET A 82 -0.41 6.21 -6.67
N GLN A 83 -0.31 4.89 -6.85
CA GLN A 83 -0.33 4.22 -8.15
C GLN A 83 0.56 4.89 -9.19
N LEU A 84 1.83 5.10 -8.82
CA LEU A 84 2.81 5.72 -9.70
C LEU A 84 3.29 4.77 -10.78
N ARG A 85 3.42 5.29 -12.00
CA ARG A 85 4.20 4.63 -13.06
C ARG A 85 5.69 4.89 -12.84
N LEU A 86 6.53 3.95 -13.25
CA LEU A 86 7.98 4.09 -13.13
C LEU A 86 8.53 5.29 -13.94
N ASP A 87 8.00 5.52 -15.12
CA ASP A 87 8.37 6.66 -15.96
C ASP A 87 7.97 8.00 -15.32
N THR A 88 6.77 8.07 -14.72
CA THR A 88 6.31 9.23 -13.96
C THR A 88 7.21 9.51 -12.76
N ALA A 89 7.52 8.48 -11.96
CA ALA A 89 8.42 8.61 -10.81
C ALA A 89 9.82 9.08 -11.24
N ARG A 90 10.34 8.56 -12.35
CA ARG A 90 11.62 8.99 -12.93
C ARG A 90 11.60 10.45 -13.37
N GLY A 91 10.48 10.92 -13.91
CA GLY A 91 10.28 12.32 -14.28
C GLY A 91 10.43 13.30 -13.10
N VAL A 92 10.15 12.85 -11.88
CA VAL A 92 10.33 13.63 -10.65
C VAL A 92 11.55 13.22 -9.82
N GLY A 93 12.50 12.48 -10.41
CA GLY A 93 13.81 12.21 -9.81
C GLY A 93 14.04 10.80 -9.28
N TYR A 94 13.07 9.87 -9.35
CA TYR A 94 13.27 8.50 -8.90
C TYR A 94 14.32 7.75 -9.73
N ARG A 95 15.22 6.97 -9.08
CA ARG A 95 16.28 6.20 -9.75
C ARG A 95 16.25 4.71 -9.42
N GLY A 96 15.32 4.27 -8.58
CA GLY A 96 15.20 2.87 -8.18
C GLY A 96 14.45 1.98 -9.19
N PRO A 97 14.33 0.68 -8.89
CA PRO A 97 13.53 -0.27 -9.65
C PRO A 97 12.03 -0.07 -9.37
N ALA A 98 11.16 -0.49 -10.32
CA ALA A 98 9.70 -0.33 -10.18
C ALA A 98 9.14 -0.86 -8.84
N ARG A 99 9.61 -2.02 -8.37
CA ARG A 99 9.20 -2.61 -7.09
C ARG A 99 9.50 -1.74 -5.87
N GLY A 100 10.50 -0.86 -5.95
CA GLY A 100 10.80 0.08 -4.87
C GLY A 100 9.69 1.10 -4.63
N LEU A 101 8.79 1.28 -5.60
CA LEU A 101 7.59 2.11 -5.45
C LEU A 101 6.49 1.43 -4.61
N LEU A 102 6.67 0.19 -4.15
CA LEU A 102 5.80 -0.46 -3.15
C LEU A 102 6.17 -0.06 -1.72
N ASP A 103 7.35 0.53 -1.51
CA ASP A 103 7.68 1.14 -0.24
C ASP A 103 6.84 2.42 -0.04
N ALA A 104 6.14 2.51 1.09
CA ALA A 104 5.17 3.57 1.35
C ALA A 104 5.80 4.96 1.35
N ASP A 105 6.98 5.10 1.97
CA ASP A 105 7.69 6.37 2.05
C ASP A 105 8.23 6.82 0.70
N THR A 106 8.86 5.91 -0.03
CA THR A 106 9.32 6.13 -1.40
C THR A 106 8.16 6.55 -2.30
N ASN A 107 7.03 5.86 -2.21
CA ASN A 107 5.86 6.16 -3.04
C ASN A 107 5.29 7.55 -2.72
N LEU A 108 5.19 7.90 -1.43
CA LEU A 108 4.76 9.24 -1.01
C LEU A 108 5.73 10.33 -1.49
N LYS A 109 7.04 10.13 -1.29
CA LYS A 109 8.06 11.10 -1.72
C LYS A 109 7.87 11.53 -3.17
N TYR A 110 7.82 10.58 -4.08
CA TYR A 110 7.72 10.85 -5.51
C TYR A 110 6.29 11.12 -5.98
N GLY A 111 5.30 10.49 -5.36
CA GLY A 111 3.88 10.70 -5.66
C GLY A 111 3.40 12.09 -5.28
N VAL A 112 3.79 12.58 -4.11
CA VAL A 112 3.42 13.92 -3.66
C VAL A 112 4.18 14.99 -4.46
N ALA A 113 5.46 14.75 -4.82
CA ALA A 113 6.19 15.64 -5.73
C ALA A 113 5.47 15.79 -7.08
N TYR A 114 5.01 14.67 -7.66
CA TYR A 114 4.24 14.69 -8.90
C TYR A 114 2.87 15.38 -8.73
N LEU A 115 2.19 15.14 -7.61
CA LEU A 115 0.91 15.77 -7.28
C LEU A 115 1.07 17.28 -7.06
N SER A 116 2.17 17.73 -6.44
CA SER A 116 2.44 19.16 -6.22
C SER A 116 2.58 19.92 -7.55
N ASN A 117 3.23 19.31 -8.53
CA ASN A 117 3.33 19.86 -9.87
C ASN A 117 1.95 19.95 -10.54
N ALA A 118 1.12 18.91 -10.42
CA ALA A 118 -0.25 18.94 -10.91
C ALA A 118 -1.08 20.04 -10.22
N TYR A 119 -0.88 20.22 -8.91
CA TYR A 119 -1.56 21.26 -8.12
C TYR A 119 -1.12 22.66 -8.51
N LEU A 120 0.18 22.88 -8.74
CA LEU A 120 0.73 24.12 -9.27
C LEU A 120 0.11 24.46 -10.63
N VAL A 121 0.11 23.49 -11.55
CA VAL A 121 -0.43 23.70 -12.92
C VAL A 121 -1.94 23.91 -12.90
N ALA A 122 -2.64 23.30 -11.93
CA ALA A 122 -4.06 23.50 -11.67
C ALA A 122 -4.38 24.89 -11.08
N GLY A 123 -3.37 25.71 -10.74
CA GLY A 123 -3.57 27.01 -10.07
C GLY A 123 -4.15 26.88 -8.67
N GLY A 124 -3.80 25.79 -7.95
CA GLY A 124 -4.31 25.53 -6.60
C GLY A 124 -5.70 24.90 -6.54
N ASN A 125 -6.28 24.51 -7.67
CA ASN A 125 -7.59 23.84 -7.69
C ASN A 125 -7.43 22.32 -7.44
N PRO A 126 -7.97 21.75 -6.33
CA PRO A 126 -7.78 20.35 -5.98
C PRO A 126 -8.39 19.38 -6.99
N GLU A 127 -9.59 19.67 -7.53
CA GLU A 127 -10.26 18.78 -8.49
C GLU A 127 -9.47 18.71 -9.80
N ARG A 128 -9.04 19.88 -10.28
CA ARG A 128 -8.21 19.96 -11.48
C ARG A 128 -6.85 19.30 -11.27
N ALA A 129 -6.25 19.43 -10.08
CA ALA A 129 -4.99 18.76 -9.74
C ALA A 129 -5.10 17.24 -9.84
N LEU A 130 -6.16 16.64 -9.31
CA LEU A 130 -6.40 15.20 -9.41
C LEU A 130 -6.64 14.76 -10.86
N ALA A 131 -7.32 15.55 -11.67
CA ALA A 131 -7.48 15.28 -13.09
C ALA A 131 -6.13 15.32 -13.83
N LEU A 132 -5.29 16.32 -13.56
CA LEU A 132 -3.96 16.45 -14.13
C LEU A 132 -2.97 15.39 -13.61
N TYR A 133 -3.12 14.94 -12.36
CA TYR A 133 -2.37 13.80 -11.84
C TYR A 133 -2.61 12.54 -12.67
N ALA A 134 -3.86 12.25 -13.00
CA ALA A 134 -4.24 11.07 -13.76
C ALA A 134 -3.89 11.16 -15.25
N SER A 135 -4.07 12.34 -15.87
CA SER A 135 -3.90 12.52 -17.32
C SER A 135 -2.51 13.03 -17.73
N GLY A 136 -1.70 13.48 -16.76
CA GLY A 136 -0.45 14.19 -17.02
C GLY A 136 -0.66 15.70 -17.18
N TYR A 137 0.30 16.46 -16.65
CA TYR A 137 0.23 17.95 -16.64
C TYR A 137 1.23 18.61 -17.59
N PHE A 138 2.13 17.87 -18.22
CA PHE A 138 3.27 18.42 -18.97
C PHE A 138 2.87 19.44 -20.04
N TYR A 139 1.94 19.08 -20.90
CA TYR A 139 1.50 19.98 -21.98
C TYR A 139 0.78 21.22 -21.48
N GLU A 140 0.03 21.09 -20.39
CA GLU A 140 -0.61 22.25 -19.76
C GLU A 140 0.40 23.17 -19.06
N ALA A 141 1.38 22.59 -18.37
CA ALA A 141 2.49 23.30 -17.77
C ALA A 141 3.28 24.09 -18.83
N ARG A 142 3.58 23.45 -19.97
CA ARG A 142 4.27 24.10 -21.11
C ARG A 142 3.46 25.27 -21.64
N ARG A 143 2.17 25.09 -21.89
CA ARG A 143 1.29 26.17 -22.39
C ARG A 143 1.19 27.34 -21.43
N LYS A 144 1.28 27.07 -20.13
CA LYS A 144 1.25 28.11 -19.06
C LYS A 144 2.61 28.71 -18.73
N GLY A 145 3.70 28.27 -19.36
CA GLY A 145 5.06 28.73 -19.05
C GLY A 145 5.53 28.33 -17.65
N LEU A 146 5.10 27.16 -17.14
CA LEU A 146 5.39 26.70 -15.79
C LEU A 146 6.46 25.61 -15.71
N LEU A 147 7.10 25.23 -16.82
CA LEU A 147 8.05 24.10 -16.83
C LEU A 147 9.22 24.30 -15.87
N ASP A 148 9.77 25.52 -15.79
CA ASP A 148 10.89 25.85 -14.91
C ASP A 148 10.52 25.88 -13.42
N ARG A 149 9.23 25.86 -13.11
CA ARG A 149 8.68 25.84 -11.75
C ARG A 149 8.34 24.43 -11.27
N LEU A 150 8.42 23.44 -12.15
CA LEU A 150 8.14 22.06 -11.77
C LEU A 150 9.24 21.53 -10.83
N ARG A 151 8.80 20.86 -9.78
CA ARG A 151 9.68 20.33 -8.74
C ARG A 151 10.10 18.89 -9.06
N THR A 152 11.30 18.52 -8.61
CA THR A 152 11.72 17.13 -8.44
C THR A 152 11.76 16.78 -6.96
N ALA A 153 11.70 15.49 -6.63
CA ALA A 153 11.71 15.04 -5.25
C ALA A 153 13.05 15.29 -4.50
N GLU A 154 14.08 15.69 -5.20
CA GLU A 154 15.39 16.04 -4.61
C GLU A 154 15.51 17.54 -4.26
N ARG A 155 14.59 18.35 -4.75
CA ARG A 155 14.54 19.80 -4.56
C ARG A 155 13.33 20.28 -3.77
N GLY A 156 12.73 19.36 -3.00
CA GLY A 156 11.64 19.64 -2.08
C GLY A 156 12.15 19.96 -0.69
#